data_9778a82a4f18c1a04c63a0aecfb0a042
#
_entry.id   9778a82a4f18c1a04c63a0aecfb0a042
#
_cell.length_a   1.000
_cell.length_b   1.000
_cell.length_c   1.000
_cell.angle_alpha   90.00
_cell.angle_beta   90.00
_cell.angle_gamma   90.00
#
_symmetry.space_group_name_H-M   'P 1'
#
loop_
_entity.id
_entity.type
_entity.pdbx_description
1 polymer ?
#
loop_
_entity_poly.entity_id
_entity_poly.type
_entity_poly.pdbx_seq_one_letter_code
_entity_poly.pdbx_strand_id
1 'polypeptide(L)'
;MRAQVIVSLITGMTVAIPTAGAAEEARAAPETFLVLGVSTPAHEQFVTLRCDPASGTHPHAEATCNALLTAGGDIDKIVGQPGTLCPDIYDPATATASGQYQGVQLIFRRTYANHCELDTETAPVFQF
;
A
#
# COMPACT_ATOMS: atom_id res chain seq x y z
N MET A 1 -21.39 13.98 -83.39
CA MET A 1 -20.86 14.59 -82.16
C MET A 1 -21.10 13.64 -80.96
N ARG A 2 -20.05 13.05 -80.48
CA ARG A 2 -20.11 12.14 -79.34
C ARG A 2 -19.67 12.91 -78.10
N ALA A 3 -20.57 13.08 -77.18
CA ALA A 3 -20.22 13.65 -75.87
C ALA A 3 -19.66 12.51 -74.99
N GLN A 4 -18.44 12.65 -74.55
CA GLN A 4 -17.82 11.76 -73.56
C GLN A 4 -18.14 12.30 -72.17
N VAL A 5 -18.86 11.50 -71.40
CA VAL A 5 -19.08 11.76 -69.97
C VAL A 5 -17.88 11.20 -69.20
N ILE A 6 -17.11 12.09 -68.59
CA ILE A 6 -16.03 11.71 -67.69
C ILE A 6 -16.65 11.50 -66.31
N VAL A 7 -16.70 10.25 -65.90
CA VAL A 7 -17.08 9.89 -64.51
C VAL A 7 -15.82 10.01 -63.67
N SER A 8 -15.74 11.04 -62.86
CA SER A 8 -14.70 11.17 -61.82
C SER A 8 -15.03 10.26 -60.66
N LEU A 9 -14.26 9.19 -60.52
CA LEU A 9 -14.25 8.37 -59.32
C LEU A 9 -13.50 9.12 -58.21
N ILE A 10 -14.25 9.62 -57.22
CA ILE A 10 -13.69 10.13 -55.99
C ILE A 10 -13.40 8.95 -55.09
N THR A 11 -12.14 8.57 -55.01
CA THR A 11 -11.67 7.55 -54.05
C THR A 11 -11.64 8.20 -52.70
N GLY A 12 -12.66 7.91 -51.86
CA GLY A 12 -12.69 8.33 -50.47
C GLY A 12 -11.58 7.63 -49.66
N MET A 13 -10.55 8.38 -49.30
CA MET A 13 -9.58 7.90 -48.30
C MET A 13 -10.28 7.92 -46.93
N THR A 14 -10.62 6.76 -46.39
CA THR A 14 -11.00 6.59 -45.01
C THR A 14 -9.75 6.67 -44.14
N VAL A 15 -9.52 7.84 -43.52
CA VAL A 15 -8.49 7.97 -42.52
C VAL A 15 -8.97 7.24 -41.27
N ALA A 16 -8.36 6.09 -40.99
CA ALA A 16 -8.57 5.40 -39.72
C ALA A 16 -7.90 6.20 -38.62
N ILE A 17 -8.68 6.85 -37.77
CA ILE A 17 -8.18 7.54 -36.59
C ILE A 17 -7.89 6.46 -35.53
N PRO A 18 -6.64 6.30 -35.06
CA PRO A 18 -6.37 5.38 -33.97
C PRO A 18 -7.07 5.89 -32.72
N THR A 19 -7.97 5.08 -32.16
CA THR A 19 -8.62 5.39 -30.91
C THR A 19 -7.59 5.35 -29.78
N ALA A 20 -7.47 6.44 -29.01
CA ALA A 20 -6.53 6.59 -27.91
C ALA A 20 -6.87 5.75 -26.65
N GLY A 21 -7.78 4.75 -26.75
CA GLY A 21 -8.21 3.92 -25.63
C GLY A 21 -7.19 2.89 -25.13
N ALA A 22 -6.14 2.59 -25.90
CA ALA A 22 -5.16 1.55 -25.55
C ALA A 22 -4.20 1.97 -24.42
N ALA A 23 -4.07 3.26 -24.11
CA ALA A 23 -3.17 3.75 -23.06
C ALA A 23 -3.72 3.59 -21.63
N GLU A 24 -5.03 3.34 -21.47
CA GLU A 24 -5.65 3.20 -20.16
C GLU A 24 -5.55 1.79 -19.58
N GLU A 25 -5.26 0.79 -20.40
CA GLU A 25 -5.13 -0.60 -19.98
C GLU A 25 -3.82 -0.91 -19.25
N ALA A 26 -2.87 0.01 -19.22
CA ALA A 26 -1.56 -0.17 -18.60
C ALA A 26 -1.49 0.28 -17.13
N ARG A 27 -2.59 0.58 -16.48
CA ARG A 27 -2.59 0.93 -15.05
C ARG A 27 -2.30 -0.31 -14.22
N ALA A 28 -1.17 -0.26 -13.51
CA ALA A 28 -0.86 -1.25 -12.49
C ALA A 28 -1.97 -1.25 -11.41
N ALA A 29 -2.31 -2.43 -10.88
CA ALA A 29 -3.17 -2.53 -9.71
C ALA A 29 -2.59 -1.71 -8.56
N PRO A 30 -3.42 -1.10 -7.67
CA PRO A 30 -2.93 -0.39 -6.50
C PRO A 30 -2.02 -1.30 -5.66
N GLU A 31 -0.81 -0.81 -5.37
CA GLU A 31 0.19 -1.58 -4.64
C GLU A 31 0.27 -1.13 -3.18
N THR A 32 0.65 -2.08 -2.33
CA THR A 32 1.05 -1.81 -0.95
C THR A 32 2.55 -2.01 -0.82
N PHE A 33 3.22 -0.96 -0.38
CA PHE A 33 4.62 -0.99 0.02
C PHE A 33 4.82 -0.06 1.21
N LEU A 34 5.23 -0.63 2.34
CA LEU A 34 5.42 0.09 3.59
C LEU A 34 6.83 -0.17 4.13
N VAL A 35 7.42 0.87 4.70
CA VAL A 35 8.56 0.79 5.59
C VAL A 35 8.03 0.98 7.01
N LEU A 36 8.22 -0.03 7.84
CA LEU A 36 7.78 -0.04 9.24
C LEU A 36 8.99 0.08 10.15
N GLY A 37 8.91 0.92 11.16
CA GLY A 37 9.99 1.15 12.09
C GLY A 37 9.54 1.10 13.54
N VAL A 38 10.44 0.63 14.40
CA VAL A 38 10.33 0.75 15.85
C VAL A 38 11.63 1.37 16.37
N SER A 39 11.50 2.49 17.06
CA SER A 39 12.62 3.24 17.63
C SER A 39 12.48 3.27 19.15
N THR A 40 13.56 2.90 19.82
CA THR A 40 13.70 3.02 21.27
C THR A 40 14.95 3.87 21.58
N PRO A 41 15.17 4.31 22.83
CA PRO A 41 16.39 5.02 23.17
C PRO A 41 17.67 4.22 22.89
N ALA A 42 17.57 2.87 22.84
CA ALA A 42 18.71 1.99 22.67
C ALA A 42 19.03 1.68 21.20
N HIS A 43 18.00 1.57 20.33
CA HIS A 43 18.19 1.19 18.93
C HIS A 43 16.97 1.51 18.06
N GLU A 44 17.18 1.49 16.76
CA GLU A 44 16.15 1.57 15.72
C GLU A 44 16.13 0.28 14.90
N GLN A 45 14.96 -0.13 14.49
CA GLN A 45 14.75 -1.29 13.65
C GLN A 45 13.71 -0.99 12.58
N PHE A 46 14.01 -1.39 11.33
CA PHE A 46 13.10 -1.18 10.19
C PHE A 46 12.91 -2.49 9.44
N VAL A 47 11.70 -2.66 8.95
CA VAL A 47 11.35 -3.74 8.02
C VAL A 47 10.55 -3.19 6.86
N THR A 48 10.55 -3.94 5.76
CA THR A 48 9.70 -3.64 4.60
C THR A 48 8.55 -4.63 4.53
N LEU A 49 7.42 -4.15 4.01
CA LEU A 49 6.22 -4.95 3.82
C LEU A 49 5.63 -4.66 2.45
N ARG A 50 5.34 -5.73 1.71
CA ARG A 50 4.50 -5.72 0.53
C ARG A 50 3.32 -6.63 0.76
N CYS A 51 2.17 -6.30 0.20
CA CYS A 51 0.98 -7.14 0.24
C CYS A 51 0.52 -7.47 -1.18
N ASP A 52 -0.20 -8.56 -1.32
CA ASP A 52 -0.76 -9.05 -2.58
C ASP A 52 0.29 -9.39 -3.66
N PRO A 53 1.19 -10.36 -3.41
CA PRO A 53 1.29 -11.25 -2.25
C PRO A 53 2.11 -10.65 -1.10
N ALA A 54 1.90 -11.14 0.11
CA ALA A 54 2.67 -10.75 1.29
C ALA A 54 4.16 -11.10 1.12
N SER A 55 5.01 -10.10 1.25
CA SER A 55 6.47 -10.21 1.10
C SER A 55 7.20 -9.08 1.81
N GLY A 56 8.51 -9.05 1.68
CA GLY A 56 9.37 -8.08 2.35
C GLY A 56 10.17 -8.69 3.48
N THR A 57 10.80 -7.86 4.30
CA THR A 57 11.65 -8.31 5.42
C THR A 57 10.87 -8.49 6.72
N HIS A 58 9.59 -8.11 6.76
CA HIS A 58 8.76 -8.30 7.93
C HIS A 58 8.64 -9.80 8.27
N PRO A 59 8.95 -10.22 9.52
CA PRO A 59 8.91 -11.63 9.89
C PRO A 59 7.50 -12.23 9.91
N HIS A 60 6.47 -11.41 9.99
CA HIS A 60 5.06 -11.79 9.98
C HIS A 60 4.29 -11.08 8.86
N ALA A 61 4.84 -11.09 7.65
CA ALA A 61 4.29 -10.33 6.52
C ALA A 61 2.83 -10.69 6.21
N GLU A 62 2.49 -11.97 6.15
CA GLU A 62 1.13 -12.41 5.85
C GLU A 62 0.12 -11.98 6.92
N ALA A 63 0.43 -12.21 8.18
CA ALA A 63 -0.43 -11.81 9.29
C ALA A 63 -0.60 -10.28 9.35
N THR A 64 0.46 -9.53 9.05
CA THR A 64 0.44 -8.07 9.00
C THR A 64 -0.41 -7.56 7.84
N CYS A 65 -0.28 -8.15 6.65
CA CYS A 65 -1.14 -7.81 5.52
C CYS A 65 -2.62 -8.07 5.82
N ASN A 66 -2.94 -9.19 6.48
CA ASN A 66 -4.30 -9.51 6.89
C ASN A 66 -4.84 -8.54 7.94
N ALA A 67 -4.03 -8.14 8.91
CA ALA A 67 -4.42 -7.14 9.91
C ALA A 67 -4.70 -5.77 9.28
N LEU A 68 -3.86 -5.33 8.36
CA LEU A 68 -4.06 -4.09 7.63
C LEU A 68 -5.32 -4.13 6.77
N LEU A 69 -5.59 -5.26 6.12
CA LEU A 69 -6.80 -5.44 5.32
C LEU A 69 -8.06 -5.31 6.18
N THR A 70 -8.10 -5.98 7.34
CA THR A 70 -9.21 -5.90 8.29
C THR A 70 -9.41 -4.47 8.83
N ALA A 71 -8.33 -3.74 9.04
CA ALA A 71 -8.35 -2.36 9.52
C ALA A 71 -8.57 -1.31 8.40
N GLY A 72 -8.68 -1.75 7.15
CA GLY A 72 -8.82 -0.84 6.00
C GLY A 72 -7.60 0.05 5.76
N GLY A 73 -6.40 -0.40 6.15
CA GLY A 73 -5.16 0.38 6.05
C GLY A 73 -4.97 1.42 7.16
N ASP A 74 -5.86 1.48 8.12
CA ASP A 74 -5.79 2.39 9.26
C ASP A 74 -5.18 1.68 10.47
N ILE A 75 -3.93 2.03 10.80
CA ILE A 75 -3.20 1.39 11.91
C ILE A 75 -3.88 1.64 13.25
N ASP A 76 -4.55 2.77 13.42
CA ASP A 76 -5.30 3.07 14.65
C ASP A 76 -6.50 2.13 14.87
N LYS A 77 -6.94 1.43 13.83
CA LYS A 77 -8.03 0.45 13.92
C LYS A 77 -7.55 -1.00 14.06
N ILE A 78 -6.26 -1.22 14.17
CA ILE A 78 -5.72 -2.55 14.45
C ILE A 78 -6.19 -2.99 15.83
N VAL A 79 -6.66 -4.23 15.93
CA VAL A 79 -7.19 -4.78 17.21
C VAL A 79 -6.05 -5.16 18.16
N GLY A 80 -4.89 -5.56 17.62
CA GLY A 80 -3.75 -5.97 18.43
C GLY A 80 -4.00 -7.23 19.28
N GLN A 81 -3.56 -7.19 20.52
CA GLN A 81 -3.72 -8.27 21.49
C GLN A 81 -4.50 -7.78 22.74
N PRO A 82 -5.82 -7.60 22.62
CA PRO A 82 -6.61 -7.09 23.73
C PRO A 82 -6.56 -8.03 24.94
N GLY A 83 -6.64 -7.46 26.15
CA GLY A 83 -6.60 -8.21 27.40
C GLY A 83 -5.19 -8.55 27.91
N THR A 84 -4.14 -8.16 27.19
CA THR A 84 -2.77 -8.31 27.68
C THR A 84 -2.48 -7.29 28.78
N LEU A 85 -1.95 -7.75 29.90
CA LEU A 85 -1.50 -6.88 30.98
C LEU A 85 -0.04 -6.50 30.78
N CYS A 86 0.23 -5.21 30.61
CA CYS A 86 1.58 -4.68 30.47
C CYS A 86 2.08 -4.14 31.82
N PRO A 87 3.40 -4.25 32.12
CA PRO A 87 3.97 -3.62 33.29
C PRO A 87 3.89 -2.09 33.19
N ASP A 88 3.78 -1.44 34.33
CA ASP A 88 3.80 0.04 34.41
C ASP A 88 5.26 0.55 34.39
N ILE A 89 5.90 0.38 33.25
CA ILE A 89 7.29 0.77 33.00
C ILE A 89 7.29 1.80 31.87
N TYR A 90 8.04 2.87 32.04
CA TYR A 90 8.27 3.84 31.00
C TYR A 90 9.61 3.59 30.31
N ASP A 91 9.54 2.89 29.19
CA ASP A 91 10.64 2.63 28.25
C ASP A 91 10.11 2.84 26.84
N PRO A 92 10.07 4.11 26.35
CA PRO A 92 9.25 4.47 25.22
C PRO A 92 9.69 3.79 23.93
N ALA A 93 8.71 3.32 23.17
CA ALA A 93 8.88 2.77 21.84
C ALA A 93 8.03 3.57 20.85
N THR A 94 8.67 4.11 19.81
CA THR A 94 7.99 4.86 18.75
C THR A 94 7.84 3.98 17.53
N ALA A 95 6.59 3.76 17.13
CA ALA A 95 6.25 3.06 15.90
C ALA A 95 6.08 4.07 14.75
N THR A 96 6.62 3.72 13.60
CA THR A 96 6.47 4.50 12.37
C THR A 96 6.09 3.60 11.21
N ALA A 97 5.23 4.10 10.34
CA ALA A 97 4.92 3.48 9.06
C ALA A 97 4.91 4.56 7.98
N SER A 98 5.53 4.28 6.87
CA SER A 98 5.52 5.18 5.73
C SER A 98 5.52 4.42 4.42
N GLY A 99 4.81 4.94 3.43
CA GLY A 99 4.70 4.36 2.10
C GLY A 99 3.30 4.46 1.56
N GLN A 100 2.86 3.40 0.89
CA GLN A 100 1.54 3.32 0.26
C GLN A 100 0.83 2.05 0.70
N TYR A 101 -0.44 2.20 1.01
CA TYR A 101 -1.35 1.09 1.21
C TYR A 101 -2.42 1.13 0.12
N GLN A 102 -2.44 0.11 -0.74
CA GLN A 102 -3.33 0.04 -1.90
C GLN A 102 -3.35 1.33 -2.74
N GLY A 103 -2.15 1.87 -3.01
CA GLY A 103 -1.95 3.08 -3.80
C GLY A 103 -2.20 4.40 -3.07
N VAL A 104 -2.65 4.37 -1.83
CA VAL A 104 -2.90 5.57 -1.01
C VAL A 104 -1.75 5.78 -0.03
N GLN A 105 -1.25 7.01 0.05
CA GLN A 105 -0.18 7.34 0.99
C GLN A 105 -0.60 7.04 2.43
N LEU A 106 0.25 6.29 3.15
CA LEU A 106 0.10 5.99 4.56
C LEU A 106 1.30 6.53 5.31
N ILE A 107 1.04 7.38 6.30
CA ILE A 107 2.04 7.89 7.23
C ILE A 107 1.47 7.74 8.64
N PHE A 108 2.23 7.05 9.50
CA PHE A 108 1.85 6.81 10.87
C PHE A 108 3.06 7.02 11.78
N ARG A 109 2.84 7.63 12.92
CA ARG A 109 3.84 7.76 13.98
C ARG A 109 3.14 7.85 15.34
N ARG A 110 3.53 6.98 16.26
CA ARG A 110 3.01 7.01 17.62
C ARG A 110 4.05 6.49 18.59
N THR A 111 4.17 7.14 19.75
CA THR A 111 5.01 6.70 20.85
C THR A 111 4.16 6.04 21.91
N TYR A 112 4.57 4.83 22.31
CA TYR A 112 3.96 4.04 23.36
C TYR A 112 4.84 4.06 24.61
N ALA A 113 4.23 3.89 25.77
CA ALA A 113 4.96 3.94 27.03
C ALA A 113 6.04 2.84 27.16
N ASN A 114 5.80 1.70 26.52
CA ASN A 114 6.77 0.59 26.43
C ASN A 114 6.42 -0.35 25.27
N HIS A 115 7.31 -1.29 25.00
CA HIS A 115 7.15 -2.25 23.91
C HIS A 115 5.93 -3.17 24.08
N CYS A 116 5.60 -3.53 25.31
CA CYS A 116 4.42 -4.33 25.61
C CYS A 116 3.12 -3.62 25.17
N GLU A 117 2.99 -2.33 25.46
CA GLU A 117 1.82 -1.56 25.04
C GLU A 117 1.76 -1.39 23.51
N LEU A 118 2.91 -1.20 22.87
CA LEU A 118 3.00 -1.18 21.42
C LEU A 118 2.43 -2.48 20.82
N ASP A 119 2.87 -3.61 21.29
CA ASP A 119 2.40 -4.92 20.82
C ASP A 119 0.92 -5.15 21.10
N THR A 120 0.46 -4.76 22.29
CA THR A 120 -0.94 -4.91 22.71
C THR A 120 -1.89 -4.17 21.76
N GLU A 121 -1.49 -2.99 21.30
CA GLU A 121 -2.34 -2.16 20.44
C GLU A 121 -2.18 -2.46 18.95
N THR A 122 -1.01 -2.92 18.51
CA THR A 122 -0.69 -2.94 17.07
C THR A 122 -0.25 -4.30 16.51
N ALA A 123 -0.12 -5.33 17.34
CA ALA A 123 0.30 -6.64 16.84
C ALA A 123 -0.59 -7.13 15.70
N PRO A 124 -0.01 -7.73 14.64
CA PRO A 124 1.40 -8.07 14.45
C PRO A 124 2.24 -7.02 13.72
N VAL A 125 1.70 -5.82 13.46
CA VAL A 125 2.27 -4.83 12.54
C VAL A 125 3.70 -4.42 12.90
N PHE A 126 3.97 -4.22 14.18
CA PHE A 126 5.29 -3.79 14.67
C PHE A 126 6.01 -4.86 15.50
N GLN A 127 5.68 -6.13 15.27
CA GLN A 127 6.34 -7.26 15.91
C GLN A 127 7.54 -7.75 15.10
N PHE A 128 8.66 -7.07 15.25
CA PHE A 128 9.93 -7.43 14.61
C PHE A 128 11.13 -6.94 15.41
#